data_b22250546aa6bbcee177f329ed7673a2
#
_entry.id   b22250546aa6bbcee177f329ed7673a2
#
_cell.length_a   1.000
_cell.length_b   1.000
_cell.length_c   1.000
_cell.angle_alpha   90.00
_cell.angle_beta   90.00
_cell.angle_gamma   90.00
#
_symmetry.space_group_name_H-M   'P 1'
#
loop_
_entity.id
_entity.type
_entity.pdbx_description
1 polymer ?
#
loop_
_entity_poly.entity_id
_entity_poly.type
_entity_poly.pdbx_seq_one_letter_code
_entity_poly.pdbx_strand_id
1 'polypeptide(L)'
;WRVLNPNGAHAVACGLDADVEVEIEGHVGYYCAGMNKRATVRVHGNAGTGVAENMMSGLVVVEGSASQSAGATAHGGLLVVHGDASSRCGISLKGADIVVRGSVGHMSAFMAQTGCLVVCGDAGEALGDSIYETRLYVRGEVAGLGADCIEKELRDEHVAQVRDLLARSGIDDVDPGDFRRYGSARRLYTFHVDNAGAY
;
A
#
# COMPACT_ATOMS: atom_id res chain seq x y z
N TRP A 1 -3.74 -23.71 0.87
CA TRP A 1 -5.20 -23.71 0.72
C TRP A 1 -5.59 -23.11 -0.61
N ARG A 2 -6.67 -23.64 -1.20
CA ARG A 2 -7.19 -23.09 -2.47
C ARG A 2 -8.69 -22.83 -2.33
N VAL A 3 -9.10 -21.58 -2.58
CA VAL A 3 -10.50 -21.15 -2.58
C VAL A 3 -10.96 -21.03 -4.03
N LEU A 4 -11.94 -21.82 -4.41
CA LEU A 4 -12.50 -21.83 -5.76
C LEU A 4 -13.81 -21.08 -5.79
N ASN A 5 -14.05 -20.31 -6.88
CA ASN A 5 -15.29 -19.58 -7.11
C ASN A 5 -15.75 -18.71 -5.93
N PRO A 6 -14.90 -17.77 -5.45
CA PRO A 6 -15.25 -16.91 -4.32
C PRO A 6 -16.47 -16.02 -4.59
N ASN A 7 -16.77 -15.72 -5.86
CA ASN A 7 -17.96 -14.97 -6.31
C ASN A 7 -18.20 -13.66 -5.55
N GLY A 8 -17.12 -12.92 -5.24
CA GLY A 8 -17.21 -11.66 -4.51
C GLY A 8 -17.48 -11.83 -3.00
N ALA A 9 -17.25 -13.01 -2.43
CA ALA A 9 -17.44 -13.23 -0.99
C ALA A 9 -16.55 -12.26 -0.18
N HIS A 10 -17.11 -11.79 0.95
CA HIS A 10 -16.44 -10.87 1.87
C HIS A 10 -15.59 -11.61 2.90
N ALA A 11 -14.60 -10.93 3.46
CA ALA A 11 -13.72 -11.40 4.54
C ALA A 11 -13.04 -12.75 4.27
N VAL A 12 -12.80 -13.08 3.01
CA VAL A 12 -12.07 -14.29 2.63
C VAL A 12 -10.64 -14.17 3.14
N ALA A 13 -10.11 -15.21 3.79
CA ALA A 13 -8.77 -15.26 4.39
C ALA A 13 -8.49 -14.14 5.42
N CYS A 14 -9.54 -13.63 6.09
CA CYS A 14 -9.41 -12.59 7.11
C CYS A 14 -8.93 -13.17 8.44
N GLY A 15 -8.03 -12.45 9.15
CA GLY A 15 -7.56 -12.82 10.49
C GLY A 15 -6.61 -14.00 10.54
N LEU A 16 -5.93 -14.34 9.45
CA LEU A 16 -4.99 -15.46 9.42
C LEU A 16 -3.74 -15.17 10.27
N ASP A 17 -3.53 -15.95 11.32
CA ASP A 17 -2.35 -15.93 12.19
C ASP A 17 -1.61 -17.28 12.14
N ALA A 18 -1.32 -17.74 10.95
CA ALA A 18 -0.59 -18.98 10.69
C ALA A 18 0.30 -18.82 9.46
N ASP A 19 1.37 -19.58 9.40
CA ASP A 19 2.28 -19.64 8.26
C ASP A 19 1.67 -20.58 7.19
N VAL A 20 0.73 -20.04 6.44
CA VAL A 20 -0.03 -20.76 5.41
C VAL A 20 -0.09 -19.95 4.11
N GLU A 21 -0.23 -20.66 3.00
CA GLU A 21 -0.49 -20.09 1.69
C GLU A 21 -1.97 -20.30 1.32
N VAL A 22 -2.60 -19.23 0.82
CA VAL A 22 -4.00 -19.23 0.36
C VAL A 22 -4.07 -18.66 -1.05
N GLU A 23 -4.41 -19.50 -2.00
CA GLU A 23 -4.69 -19.12 -3.39
C GLU A 23 -6.19 -18.95 -3.58
N ILE A 24 -6.65 -17.83 -4.11
CA ILE A 24 -8.06 -17.52 -4.30
C ILE A 24 -8.33 -17.33 -5.79
N GLU A 25 -9.05 -18.27 -6.40
CA GLU A 25 -9.31 -18.32 -7.83
C GLU A 25 -10.56 -17.49 -8.20
N GLY A 26 -10.38 -16.19 -8.33
CA GLY A 26 -11.43 -15.26 -8.75
C GLY A 26 -11.51 -14.00 -7.90
N HIS A 27 -12.56 -13.23 -8.14
CA HIS A 27 -12.76 -11.93 -7.49
C HIS A 27 -13.28 -12.09 -6.05
N VAL A 28 -12.79 -11.24 -5.15
CA VAL A 28 -13.22 -11.19 -3.75
C VAL A 28 -13.93 -9.89 -3.43
N GLY A 29 -14.79 -9.93 -2.41
CA GLY A 29 -15.48 -8.76 -1.89
C GLY A 29 -14.66 -7.98 -0.87
N TYR A 30 -15.34 -7.41 0.14
CA TYR A 30 -14.73 -6.52 1.13
C TYR A 30 -13.83 -7.29 2.12
N TYR A 31 -12.77 -6.61 2.60
CA TYR A 31 -11.91 -7.05 3.70
C TYR A 31 -11.20 -8.39 3.48
N CYS A 32 -10.96 -8.77 2.22
CA CYS A 32 -10.14 -9.95 1.94
C CYS A 32 -8.75 -9.77 2.55
N ALA A 33 -8.23 -10.82 3.19
CA ALA A 33 -6.95 -10.83 3.90
C ALA A 33 -6.80 -9.73 4.97
N GLY A 34 -7.90 -9.14 5.44
CA GLY A 34 -7.86 -8.19 6.54
C GLY A 34 -7.25 -8.82 7.79
N MET A 35 -6.48 -8.04 8.57
CA MET A 35 -5.78 -8.49 9.78
C MET A 35 -4.84 -9.69 9.56
N ASN A 36 -4.36 -9.91 8.33
CA ASN A 36 -3.38 -10.95 8.02
C ASN A 36 -2.12 -10.75 8.85
N LYS A 37 -1.55 -11.80 9.39
CA LYS A 37 -0.38 -11.71 10.25
C LYS A 37 0.83 -12.48 9.72
N ARG A 38 0.67 -13.72 9.25
CA ARG A 38 1.79 -14.52 8.78
C ARG A 38 1.55 -15.22 7.45
N ALA A 39 0.29 -15.21 6.99
CA ALA A 39 -0.05 -15.91 5.77
C ALA A 39 0.42 -15.17 4.51
N THR A 40 0.63 -15.95 3.46
CA THR A 40 0.67 -15.47 2.08
C THR A 40 -0.70 -15.69 1.45
N VAL A 41 -1.35 -14.61 1.01
CA VAL A 41 -2.67 -14.66 0.37
C VAL A 41 -2.53 -14.10 -1.05
N ARG A 42 -2.90 -14.88 -2.05
CA ARG A 42 -2.89 -14.48 -3.45
C ARG A 42 -4.29 -14.53 -4.04
N VAL A 43 -4.74 -13.41 -4.60
CA VAL A 43 -6.05 -13.27 -5.24
C VAL A 43 -5.85 -13.23 -6.76
N HIS A 44 -6.24 -14.28 -7.46
CA HIS A 44 -6.23 -14.36 -8.93
C HIS A 44 -7.46 -13.65 -9.52
N GLY A 45 -7.59 -12.36 -9.22
CA GLY A 45 -8.71 -11.53 -9.63
C GLY A 45 -8.64 -10.15 -8.99
N ASN A 46 -9.77 -9.47 -8.97
CA ASN A 46 -9.90 -8.16 -8.33
C ASN A 46 -10.33 -8.30 -6.86
N ALA A 47 -9.97 -7.31 -6.05
CA ALA A 47 -10.37 -7.24 -4.66
C ALA A 47 -11.30 -6.05 -4.39
N GLY A 48 -12.31 -6.25 -3.55
CA GLY A 48 -13.21 -5.22 -3.06
C GLY A 48 -12.54 -4.27 -2.07
N THR A 49 -13.34 -3.41 -1.45
CA THR A 49 -12.89 -2.41 -0.48
C THR A 49 -12.18 -3.05 0.73
N GLY A 50 -11.08 -2.43 1.16
CA GLY A 50 -10.38 -2.82 2.39
C GLY A 50 -9.59 -4.11 2.29
N VAL A 51 -9.10 -4.49 1.10
CA VAL A 51 -8.17 -5.63 0.98
C VAL A 51 -6.93 -5.35 1.84
N ALA A 52 -6.48 -6.34 2.62
CA ALA A 52 -5.37 -6.24 3.57
C ALA A 52 -5.53 -5.14 4.64
N GLU A 53 -6.75 -4.68 4.94
CA GLU A 53 -7.00 -3.71 6.01
C GLU A 53 -6.51 -4.25 7.34
N ASN A 54 -5.81 -3.41 8.13
CA ASN A 54 -5.18 -3.80 9.40
C ASN A 54 -4.20 -4.99 9.30
N MET A 55 -3.62 -5.26 8.14
CA MET A 55 -2.60 -6.30 8.00
C MET A 55 -1.45 -6.04 8.98
N MET A 56 -1.04 -7.06 9.73
CA MET A 56 0.02 -6.97 10.73
C MET A 56 1.38 -7.38 10.17
N SER A 57 1.42 -8.34 9.26
CA SER A 57 2.62 -8.82 8.55
C SER A 57 2.21 -9.82 7.46
N GLY A 58 3.18 -10.50 6.84
CA GLY A 58 2.94 -11.46 5.76
C GLY A 58 2.89 -10.82 4.39
N LEU A 59 2.28 -11.50 3.44
CA LEU A 59 2.22 -11.08 2.03
C LEU A 59 0.78 -11.20 1.52
N VAL A 60 0.28 -10.15 0.90
CA VAL A 60 -1.00 -10.16 0.17
C VAL A 60 -0.75 -9.70 -1.25
N VAL A 61 -1.15 -10.50 -2.24
CA VAL A 61 -1.00 -10.19 -3.66
C VAL A 61 -2.36 -10.20 -4.34
N VAL A 62 -2.68 -9.13 -5.04
CA VAL A 62 -3.88 -9.00 -5.89
C VAL A 62 -3.41 -8.90 -7.33
N GLU A 63 -3.68 -9.93 -8.14
CA GLU A 63 -3.26 -9.96 -9.55
C GLU A 63 -4.05 -8.99 -10.43
N GLY A 64 -5.26 -8.63 -10.02
CA GLY A 64 -6.08 -7.60 -10.66
C GLY A 64 -5.98 -6.26 -9.94
N SER A 65 -7.09 -5.53 -9.96
CA SER A 65 -7.22 -4.22 -9.30
C SER A 65 -7.86 -4.34 -7.92
N ALA A 66 -7.53 -3.38 -7.05
CA ALA A 66 -8.13 -3.24 -5.73
C ALA A 66 -9.07 -2.02 -5.68
N SER A 67 -10.18 -2.16 -4.99
CA SER A 67 -11.12 -1.07 -4.74
C SER A 67 -10.59 -0.11 -3.66
N GLN A 68 -11.44 0.70 -3.07
CA GLN A 68 -11.07 1.72 -2.09
C GLN A 68 -10.38 1.14 -0.85
N SER A 69 -9.51 1.94 -0.23
CA SER A 69 -8.90 1.66 1.07
C SER A 69 -8.05 0.37 1.11
N ALA A 70 -7.43 0.01 -0.01
CA ALA A 70 -6.46 -1.10 -0.03
C ALA A 70 -5.32 -0.82 0.95
N GLY A 71 -5.01 -1.76 1.84
CA GLY A 71 -3.98 -1.62 2.85
C GLY A 71 -4.26 -0.57 3.93
N ALA A 72 -5.52 -0.16 4.12
CA ALA A 72 -5.88 0.80 5.15
C ALA A 72 -5.36 0.36 6.53
N THR A 73 -4.74 1.28 7.28
CA THR A 73 -4.24 1.04 8.64
C THR A 73 -3.28 -0.14 8.80
N ALA A 74 -2.70 -0.66 7.72
CA ALA A 74 -1.79 -1.81 7.76
C ALA A 74 -0.50 -1.47 8.53
N HIS A 75 -0.11 -2.35 9.45
CA HIS A 75 0.99 -2.15 10.39
C HIS A 75 2.32 -2.73 9.89
N GLY A 76 2.28 -3.75 9.04
CA GLY A 76 3.49 -4.39 8.52
C GLY A 76 3.16 -5.40 7.43
N GLY A 77 4.20 -5.97 6.82
CA GLY A 77 4.08 -6.86 5.69
C GLY A 77 4.07 -6.12 4.36
N LEU A 78 3.74 -6.84 3.29
CA LEU A 78 3.72 -6.32 1.93
C LEU A 78 2.37 -6.60 1.27
N LEU A 79 1.72 -5.53 0.78
CA LEU A 79 0.59 -5.61 -0.12
C LEU A 79 1.06 -5.29 -1.54
N VAL A 80 0.80 -6.18 -2.49
CA VAL A 80 1.07 -5.99 -3.92
C VAL A 80 -0.26 -5.96 -4.68
N VAL A 81 -0.44 -4.95 -5.53
CA VAL A 81 -1.57 -4.85 -6.46
C VAL A 81 -1.02 -4.72 -7.87
N HIS A 82 -1.23 -5.73 -8.71
CA HIS A 82 -0.72 -5.72 -10.09
C HIS A 82 -1.56 -4.86 -11.04
N GLY A 83 -2.81 -4.58 -10.70
CA GLY A 83 -3.65 -3.59 -11.39
C GLY A 83 -3.59 -2.23 -10.71
N ASP A 84 -4.68 -1.49 -10.80
CA ASP A 84 -4.88 -0.20 -10.14
C ASP A 84 -5.41 -0.38 -8.71
N ALA A 85 -5.11 0.59 -7.84
CA ALA A 85 -5.80 0.75 -6.58
C ALA A 85 -6.62 2.04 -6.60
N SER A 86 -7.83 1.98 -6.07
CA SER A 86 -8.75 3.11 -6.07
C SER A 86 -8.37 4.15 -5.00
N SER A 87 -9.31 5.02 -4.63
CA SER A 87 -9.10 6.06 -3.63
C SER A 87 -8.72 5.52 -2.25
N ARG A 88 -7.98 6.32 -1.50
CA ARG A 88 -7.54 6.02 -0.13
C ARG A 88 -6.70 4.76 0.02
N CYS A 89 -5.94 4.38 -1.02
CA CYS A 89 -4.93 3.33 -0.91
C CYS A 89 -3.92 3.73 0.17
N GLY A 90 -3.66 2.87 1.14
CA GLY A 90 -2.74 3.15 2.25
C GLY A 90 -3.19 4.24 3.22
N ILE A 91 -4.51 4.54 3.29
CA ILE A 91 -5.03 5.48 4.30
C ILE A 91 -4.62 5.05 5.70
N SER A 92 -4.09 5.98 6.49
CA SER A 92 -3.61 5.77 7.86
C SER A 92 -2.62 4.59 8.00
N LEU A 93 -1.80 4.36 6.97
CA LEU A 93 -0.77 3.33 6.96
C LEU A 93 0.14 3.44 8.20
N LYS A 94 0.44 2.33 8.85
CA LYS A 94 1.15 2.29 10.14
C LYS A 94 2.45 1.47 10.10
N GLY A 95 3.00 1.20 8.92
CA GLY A 95 4.29 0.52 8.79
C GLY A 95 4.38 -0.55 7.71
N ALA A 96 3.27 -0.95 7.10
CA ALA A 96 3.31 -1.86 5.96
C ALA A 96 3.92 -1.18 4.72
N ASP A 97 4.37 -2.01 3.79
CA ASP A 97 4.74 -1.59 2.45
C ASP A 97 3.61 -1.94 1.46
N ILE A 98 3.30 -1.02 0.56
CA ILE A 98 2.31 -1.21 -0.49
C ILE A 98 2.96 -0.92 -1.83
N VAL A 99 2.85 -1.85 -2.77
CA VAL A 99 3.30 -1.68 -4.15
C VAL A 99 2.11 -1.81 -5.09
N VAL A 100 1.84 -0.78 -5.87
CA VAL A 100 0.78 -0.77 -6.90
C VAL A 100 1.45 -0.61 -8.25
N ARG A 101 1.32 -1.62 -9.11
CA ARG A 101 1.88 -1.58 -10.47
C ARG A 101 1.14 -0.58 -11.38
N GLY A 102 -0.14 -0.43 -11.18
CA GLY A 102 -0.98 0.57 -11.86
C GLY A 102 -0.98 1.92 -11.13
N SER A 103 -2.08 2.60 -11.21
CA SER A 103 -2.34 3.92 -10.65
C SER A 103 -3.11 3.86 -9.32
N VAL A 104 -3.05 4.94 -8.54
CA VAL A 104 -3.83 5.09 -7.31
C VAL A 104 -4.78 6.29 -7.39
N GLY A 105 -5.91 6.18 -6.71
CA GLY A 105 -6.95 7.21 -6.74
C GLY A 105 -6.74 8.33 -5.70
N HIS A 106 -7.76 9.16 -5.59
CA HIS A 106 -7.86 10.31 -4.70
C HIS A 106 -7.55 9.97 -3.23
N MET A 107 -6.85 10.89 -2.53
CA MET A 107 -6.50 10.78 -1.10
C MET A 107 -5.71 9.52 -0.73
N SER A 108 -4.93 8.95 -1.63
CA SER A 108 -4.05 7.84 -1.28
C SER A 108 -3.00 8.30 -0.27
N ALA A 109 -2.66 7.44 0.69
CA ALA A 109 -1.81 7.70 1.85
C ALA A 109 -2.30 8.86 2.77
N PHE A 110 -3.62 9.17 2.79
CA PHE A 110 -4.17 10.14 3.73
C PHE A 110 -3.85 9.75 5.18
N MET A 111 -3.25 10.67 5.95
CA MET A 111 -2.83 10.47 7.35
C MET A 111 -1.94 9.23 7.56
N ALA A 112 -1.21 8.80 6.55
CA ALA A 112 -0.28 7.68 6.67
C ALA A 112 0.89 8.04 7.61
N GLN A 113 1.19 7.16 8.56
CA GLN A 113 2.13 7.44 9.65
C GLN A 113 3.54 6.98 9.29
N THR A 114 3.71 5.75 8.85
CA THR A 114 5.01 5.17 8.46
C THR A 114 4.82 4.05 7.45
N GLY A 115 5.91 3.54 6.88
CA GLY A 115 5.87 2.56 5.79
C GLY A 115 6.12 3.20 4.43
N CYS A 116 5.85 2.45 3.37
CA CYS A 116 6.05 2.90 1.99
C CYS A 116 4.82 2.66 1.13
N LEU A 117 4.54 3.60 0.22
CA LEU A 117 3.64 3.40 -0.91
C LEU A 117 4.43 3.64 -2.21
N VAL A 118 4.55 2.59 -3.02
CA VAL A 118 5.19 2.63 -4.35
C VAL A 118 4.11 2.51 -5.41
N VAL A 119 4.04 3.47 -6.33
CA VAL A 119 3.06 3.55 -7.41
C VAL A 119 3.78 3.62 -8.75
N CYS A 120 3.66 2.58 -9.58
CA CYS A 120 4.32 2.56 -10.90
C CYS A 120 3.55 3.34 -11.97
N GLY A 121 2.26 3.59 -11.76
CA GLY A 121 1.41 4.47 -12.58
C GLY A 121 1.27 5.87 -11.98
N ASP A 122 0.10 6.46 -12.15
CA ASP A 122 -0.24 7.81 -11.74
C ASP A 122 -0.87 7.85 -10.33
N ALA A 123 -0.83 9.02 -9.69
CA ALA A 123 -1.52 9.26 -8.44
C ALA A 123 -2.57 10.37 -8.58
N GLY A 124 -3.76 10.13 -8.05
CA GLY A 124 -4.86 11.09 -8.04
C GLY A 124 -4.64 12.28 -7.11
N GLU A 125 -5.63 13.14 -7.02
CA GLU A 125 -5.65 14.35 -6.20
C GLU A 125 -5.46 14.06 -4.70
N ALA A 126 -4.88 15.01 -3.98
CA ALA A 126 -4.65 14.99 -2.53
C ALA A 126 -3.80 13.80 -2.07
N LEU A 127 -2.79 13.42 -2.88
CA LEU A 127 -1.82 12.38 -2.49
C LEU A 127 -1.10 12.81 -1.20
N GLY A 128 -1.06 11.92 -0.22
CA GLY A 128 -0.30 12.10 1.01
C GLY A 128 -0.79 13.25 1.89
N ASP A 129 -2.07 13.59 1.84
CA ASP A 129 -2.61 14.61 2.72
C ASP A 129 -2.36 14.26 4.18
N SER A 130 -1.79 15.19 4.94
CA SER A 130 -1.53 15.06 6.39
C SER A 130 -0.67 13.86 6.77
N ILE A 131 0.30 13.48 5.92
CA ILE A 131 1.20 12.35 6.21
C ILE A 131 2.26 12.69 7.26
N TYR A 132 2.80 11.65 7.91
CA TYR A 132 3.87 11.76 8.89
C TYR A 132 5.23 11.32 8.31
N GLU A 133 5.68 10.10 8.58
CA GLU A 133 6.99 9.59 8.15
C GLU A 133 6.91 8.60 6.97
N THR A 134 5.71 8.40 6.41
CA THR A 134 5.50 7.53 5.25
C THR A 134 6.27 8.07 4.05
N ARG A 135 6.90 7.18 3.30
CA ARG A 135 7.59 7.48 2.04
C ARG A 135 6.69 7.12 0.87
N LEU A 136 6.46 8.08 -0.01
CA LEU A 136 5.68 7.86 -1.22
C LEU A 136 6.62 7.92 -2.43
N TYR A 137 6.51 6.95 -3.31
CA TYR A 137 7.26 6.87 -4.55
C TYR A 137 6.29 6.73 -5.71
N VAL A 138 6.29 7.66 -6.64
CA VAL A 138 5.39 7.65 -7.80
C VAL A 138 6.22 7.82 -9.06
N ARG A 139 6.05 6.91 -10.03
CA ARG A 139 6.73 6.99 -11.32
C ARG A 139 5.96 7.87 -12.31
N GLY A 140 4.65 7.76 -12.32
CA GLY A 140 3.76 8.51 -13.22
C GLY A 140 3.49 9.94 -12.77
N GLU A 141 2.42 10.52 -13.28
CA GLU A 141 1.98 11.86 -12.94
C GLU A 141 1.25 11.89 -11.59
N VAL A 142 1.40 13.01 -10.86
CA VAL A 142 0.67 13.27 -9.62
C VAL A 142 -0.29 14.42 -9.88
N ALA A 143 -1.60 14.15 -9.85
CA ALA A 143 -2.62 15.15 -10.14
C ALA A 143 -2.65 16.30 -9.13
N GLY A 144 -2.38 15.99 -7.85
CA GLY A 144 -2.26 17.01 -6.81
C GLY A 144 -1.78 16.42 -5.48
N LEU A 145 -0.98 17.21 -4.77
CA LEU A 145 -0.51 16.85 -3.43
C LEU A 145 -1.50 17.33 -2.36
N GLY A 146 -1.66 16.53 -1.31
CA GLY A 146 -2.45 16.92 -0.15
C GLY A 146 -1.70 17.87 0.78
N ALA A 147 -2.37 18.29 1.85
CA ALA A 147 -1.81 19.19 2.84
C ALA A 147 -0.53 18.62 3.45
N ASP A 148 0.51 19.43 3.55
CA ASP A 148 1.84 19.11 4.09
C ASP A 148 2.63 18.04 3.30
N CYS A 149 2.15 17.56 2.16
CA CYS A 149 2.88 16.68 1.28
C CYS A 149 3.69 17.49 0.27
N ILE A 150 4.98 17.19 0.13
CA ILE A 150 5.88 17.84 -0.83
C ILE A 150 6.76 16.82 -1.56
N GLU A 151 7.21 17.19 -2.72
CA GLU A 151 8.27 16.45 -3.41
C GLU A 151 9.59 16.57 -2.64
N LYS A 152 10.33 15.49 -2.57
CA LYS A 152 11.60 15.37 -1.86
C LYS A 152 12.67 14.76 -2.74
N GLU A 153 13.92 15.03 -2.40
CA GLU A 153 15.06 14.45 -3.08
C GLU A 153 15.01 12.91 -3.06
N LEU A 154 15.17 12.31 -4.23
CA LEU A 154 15.38 10.87 -4.40
C LEU A 154 16.89 10.58 -4.32
N ARG A 155 17.34 9.89 -3.27
CA ARG A 155 18.72 9.51 -3.02
C ARG A 155 18.94 8.03 -3.31
N ASP A 156 20.20 7.60 -3.37
CA ASP A 156 20.56 6.21 -3.63
C ASP A 156 19.89 5.21 -2.68
N GLU A 157 19.77 5.57 -1.40
CA GLU A 157 19.07 4.74 -0.39
C GLU A 157 17.58 4.53 -0.73
N HIS A 158 16.94 5.55 -1.31
CA HIS A 158 15.54 5.48 -1.72
C HIS A 158 15.37 4.65 -2.99
N VAL A 159 16.28 4.80 -3.95
CA VAL A 159 16.32 3.97 -5.17
C VAL A 159 16.55 2.49 -4.80
N ALA A 160 17.44 2.22 -3.84
CA ALA A 160 17.66 0.87 -3.34
C ALA A 160 16.41 0.28 -2.67
N GLN A 161 15.67 1.09 -1.88
CA GLN A 161 14.41 0.68 -1.26
C GLN A 161 13.34 0.36 -2.31
N VAL A 162 13.16 1.23 -3.31
CA VAL A 162 12.19 0.97 -4.40
C VAL A 162 12.56 -0.30 -5.15
N ARG A 163 13.85 -0.50 -5.45
CA ARG A 163 14.35 -1.73 -6.12
C ARG A 163 14.00 -2.99 -5.33
N ASP A 164 14.24 -3.00 -4.01
CA ASP A 164 13.89 -4.14 -3.15
C ASP A 164 12.39 -4.41 -3.16
N LEU A 165 11.57 -3.38 -3.03
CA LEU A 165 10.11 -3.51 -3.03
C LEU A 165 9.58 -4.01 -4.37
N LEU A 166 10.08 -3.51 -5.50
CA LEU A 166 9.71 -4.00 -6.83
C LEU A 166 10.10 -5.48 -7.01
N ALA A 167 11.33 -5.85 -6.63
CA ALA A 167 11.80 -7.23 -6.72
C ALA A 167 10.94 -8.18 -5.88
N ARG A 168 10.63 -7.82 -4.63
CA ARG A 168 9.74 -8.60 -3.74
C ARG A 168 8.30 -8.70 -4.25
N SER A 169 7.89 -7.74 -5.09
CA SER A 169 6.57 -7.70 -5.73
C SER A 169 6.52 -8.44 -7.07
N GLY A 170 7.65 -8.98 -7.55
CA GLY A 170 7.73 -9.63 -8.85
C GLY A 170 7.61 -8.66 -10.03
N ILE A 171 8.00 -7.39 -9.84
CA ILE A 171 7.99 -6.35 -10.88
C ILE A 171 9.44 -6.07 -11.25
N ASP A 172 9.86 -6.53 -12.41
CA ASP A 172 11.24 -6.48 -12.91
C ASP A 172 11.43 -5.59 -14.15
N ASP A 173 10.33 -5.10 -14.72
CA ASP A 173 10.29 -4.28 -15.94
C ASP A 173 10.22 -2.76 -15.67
N VAL A 174 10.42 -2.32 -14.42
CA VAL A 174 10.35 -0.92 -14.00
C VAL A 174 11.69 -0.47 -13.40
N ASP A 175 12.26 0.63 -13.93
CA ASP A 175 13.49 1.21 -13.38
C ASP A 175 13.22 1.96 -12.07
N PRO A 176 13.85 1.58 -10.94
CA PRO A 176 13.71 2.28 -9.68
C PRO A 176 14.16 3.75 -9.72
N GLY A 177 15.00 4.14 -10.69
CA GLY A 177 15.45 5.51 -10.89
C GLY A 177 14.40 6.45 -11.49
N ASP A 178 13.32 5.91 -12.07
CA ASP A 178 12.27 6.70 -12.71
C ASP A 178 11.26 7.31 -11.71
N PHE A 179 11.36 6.97 -10.44
CA PHE A 179 10.40 7.43 -9.43
C PHE A 179 10.72 8.82 -8.91
N ARG A 180 9.68 9.57 -8.59
CA ARG A 180 9.75 10.77 -7.75
C ARG A 180 9.35 10.41 -6.33
N ARG A 181 10.00 11.03 -5.36
CA ARG A 181 9.74 10.79 -3.94
C ARG A 181 8.95 11.92 -3.33
N TYR A 182 7.95 11.58 -2.50
CA TYR A 182 7.15 12.54 -1.75
C TYR A 182 7.13 12.19 -0.26
N GLY A 183 6.90 13.19 0.58
CA GLY A 183 6.85 13.03 2.02
C GLY A 183 6.41 14.30 2.73
N SER A 184 6.21 14.24 4.07
CA SER A 184 5.76 15.37 4.87
C SER A 184 6.76 16.55 4.86
N ALA A 185 6.26 17.76 4.72
CA ALA A 185 7.02 19.00 4.94
C ALA A 185 7.24 19.28 6.43
N ARG A 186 6.64 18.49 7.32
CA ARG A 186 6.72 18.64 8.81
C ARG A 186 6.25 20.01 9.32
N ARG A 187 5.20 20.54 8.71
CA ARG A 187 4.62 21.83 9.07
C ARG A 187 3.32 21.71 9.85
N LEU A 188 2.52 20.67 9.57
CA LEU A 188 1.25 20.43 10.26
C LEU A 188 1.45 19.93 11.69
N TYR A 189 2.53 19.19 11.94
CA TYR A 189 2.79 18.58 13.24
C TYR A 189 4.13 19.04 13.76
N THR A 190 4.15 19.47 15.02
CA THR A 190 5.38 19.82 15.73
C THR A 190 6.03 18.54 16.25
N PHE A 191 6.94 18.00 15.47
CA PHE A 191 7.73 16.83 15.90
C PHE A 191 8.82 17.30 16.87
N HIS A 192 8.59 17.20 18.16
CA HIS A 192 9.64 17.30 19.17
C HIS A 192 10.16 15.92 19.50
N VAL A 193 11.47 15.73 19.36
CA VAL A 193 12.16 14.46 19.69
C VAL A 193 11.88 14.07 21.15
N ASP A 194 11.73 15.04 22.02
CA ASP A 194 11.44 14.83 23.45
C ASP A 194 10.05 14.23 23.72
N ASN A 195 9.15 14.30 22.74
CA ASN A 195 7.79 13.75 22.83
C ASN A 195 7.59 12.47 22.00
N ALA A 196 8.65 11.92 21.42
CA ALA A 196 8.57 10.74 20.54
C ALA A 196 8.00 9.48 21.22
N GLY A 197 8.00 9.43 22.55
CA GLY A 197 7.40 8.35 23.35
C GLY A 197 5.94 8.58 23.75
N ALA A 198 5.32 9.70 23.36
CA ALA A 198 3.94 10.06 23.73
C ALA A 198 2.90 9.74 22.62
N TYR A 199 3.34 9.14 21.50
CA TYR A 199 2.50 8.83 20.33
C TYR A 199 2.50 7.35 20.00
#